data_ac98b712a2e4b610d451a0db3a603ff0
#
_entry.id   ac98b712a2e4b610d451a0db3a603ff0
#
_cell.length_a   1.000
_cell.length_b   1.000
_cell.length_c   1.000
_cell.angle_alpha   90.00
_cell.angle_beta   90.00
_cell.angle_gamma   90.00
#
_symmetry.space_group_name_H-M   'P 1'
#
loop_
_entity.id
_entity.type
_entity.pdbx_description
1 polymer ?
#
loop_
_entity_poly.entity_id
_entity_poly.type
_entity_poly.pdbx_seq_one_letter_code
_entity_poly.pdbx_strand_id
1 'polypeptide(L)'
;ARNYATYEEWFGHIEEYTEQLRKQARKQREEKTDGVALATMHHSKGLEYQIVFIVDANETVTPHHKALLDADIEEERRMFYVAMTRAKSRLHIFFLKERYGRPMVMSRFVGEILVDRNAVKPGMRVQHQTYGAGVIKEVTDKAIVIRFDKIRQEKKLDIQFCLTNQLLKIQS
;
A
#
# COMPACT_ATOMS: atom_id res chain seq x y z
N ALA A 1 4.91 39.80 10.05
CA ALA A 1 4.06 40.96 10.26
C ALA A 1 4.78 42.13 10.97
N ARG A 2 5.74 41.92 11.86
CA ARG A 2 6.44 43.00 12.59
C ARG A 2 7.35 43.90 11.72
N ASN A 3 7.70 43.49 10.51
CA ASN A 3 8.67 44.19 9.63
C ASN A 3 8.03 44.89 8.45
N TYR A 4 6.69 44.94 8.37
CA TYR A 4 5.96 45.56 7.26
C TYR A 4 5.02 46.63 7.82
N ALA A 5 5.00 47.81 7.18
CA ALA A 5 4.21 48.92 7.62
C ALA A 5 2.72 48.83 7.21
N THR A 6 2.43 48.14 6.11
CA THR A 6 1.06 47.95 5.60
C THR A 6 0.78 46.47 5.27
N TYR A 7 -0.51 46.14 5.14
CA TYR A 7 -0.93 44.81 4.68
C TYR A 7 -0.54 44.55 3.23
N GLU A 8 -0.57 45.60 2.38
CA GLU A 8 -0.17 45.50 0.98
C GLU A 8 1.31 45.10 0.86
N GLU A 9 2.20 45.71 1.64
CA GLU A 9 3.63 45.32 1.67
C GLU A 9 3.81 43.90 2.13
N TRP A 10 3.06 43.45 3.11
CA TRP A 10 3.13 42.09 3.60
C TRP A 10 2.62 41.06 2.58
N PHE A 11 1.48 41.34 1.92
CA PHE A 11 0.98 40.48 0.83
C PHE A 11 1.92 40.44 -0.37
N GLY A 12 2.47 41.58 -0.78
CA GLY A 12 3.50 41.62 -1.83
C GLY A 12 4.70 40.75 -1.51
N HIS A 13 5.18 40.80 -0.26
CA HIS A 13 6.26 39.90 0.18
C HIS A 13 5.88 38.43 0.13
N ILE A 14 4.66 38.06 0.52
CA ILE A 14 4.18 36.66 0.43
C ILE A 14 4.14 36.20 -1.02
N GLU A 15 3.66 37.04 -1.94
CA GLU A 15 3.64 36.69 -3.37
C GLU A 15 5.04 36.50 -3.93
N GLU A 16 5.96 37.43 -3.63
CA GLU A 16 7.35 37.35 -4.07
C GLU A 16 8.07 36.12 -3.51
N TYR A 17 7.89 35.82 -2.23
CA TYR A 17 8.42 34.62 -1.58
C TYR A 17 7.86 33.34 -2.19
N THR A 18 6.56 33.32 -2.47
CA THR A 18 5.90 32.17 -3.12
C THR A 18 6.46 31.93 -4.53
N GLU A 19 6.72 33.01 -5.27
CA GLU A 19 7.30 32.91 -6.60
C GLU A 19 8.77 32.46 -6.56
N GLN A 20 9.54 32.92 -5.58
CA GLN A 20 10.90 32.41 -5.34
C GLN A 20 10.91 30.92 -5.03
N LEU A 21 10.01 30.44 -4.18
CA LEU A 21 9.87 29.00 -3.87
C LEU A 21 9.49 28.20 -5.14
N ARG A 22 8.60 28.71 -5.95
CA ARG A 22 8.22 28.08 -7.22
C ARG A 22 9.41 28.00 -8.21
N LYS A 23 10.20 29.07 -8.30
CA LYS A 23 11.41 29.11 -9.14
C LYS A 23 12.47 28.11 -8.63
N GLN A 24 12.69 28.06 -7.32
CA GLN A 24 13.60 27.08 -6.72
C GLN A 24 13.13 25.63 -6.97
N ALA A 25 11.84 25.35 -6.79
CA ALA A 25 11.28 24.01 -7.05
C ALA A 25 11.38 23.62 -8.54
N ARG A 26 11.23 24.56 -9.47
CA ARG A 26 11.49 24.32 -10.91
C ARG A 26 12.96 24.00 -11.17
N LYS A 27 13.86 24.82 -10.63
CA LYS A 27 15.30 24.64 -10.78
C LYS A 27 15.78 23.28 -10.26
N GLN A 28 15.29 22.84 -9.10
CA GLN A 28 15.56 21.50 -8.55
C GLN A 28 15.00 20.37 -9.42
N ARG A 29 13.91 20.61 -10.17
CA ARG A 29 13.35 19.61 -11.11
C ARG A 29 14.13 19.54 -12.42
N GLU A 30 14.70 20.66 -12.87
CA GLU A 30 15.45 20.76 -14.12
C GLU A 30 16.91 20.28 -13.95
N GLU A 31 17.50 20.48 -12.78
CA GLU A 31 18.78 19.89 -12.43
C GLU A 31 18.57 18.37 -12.24
N LYS A 32 19.03 17.58 -13.19
CA LYS A 32 19.18 16.12 -13.04
C LYS A 32 20.18 15.86 -11.91
N THR A 33 19.74 15.94 -10.69
CA THR A 33 20.57 15.54 -9.55
C THR A 33 20.71 14.03 -9.57
N ASP A 34 21.94 13.57 -9.67
CA ASP A 34 22.28 12.16 -9.44
C ASP A 34 22.08 11.90 -7.94
N GLY A 35 20.85 11.59 -7.55
CA GLY A 35 20.46 11.46 -6.15
C GLY A 35 19.13 10.73 -5.97
N VAL A 36 18.80 10.46 -4.71
CA VAL A 36 17.54 9.84 -4.31
C VAL A 36 16.48 10.92 -4.06
N ALA A 37 15.37 10.84 -4.80
CA ALA A 37 14.22 11.71 -4.59
C ALA A 37 13.32 11.14 -3.48
N LEU A 38 13.04 11.93 -2.44
CA LEU A 38 12.04 11.61 -1.43
C LEU A 38 10.74 12.35 -1.75
N ALA A 39 9.65 11.60 -1.83
CA ALA A 39 8.34 12.16 -2.14
C ALA A 39 7.23 11.41 -1.39
N THR A 40 6.13 12.08 -1.11
CA THR A 40 4.90 11.40 -0.71
C THR A 40 4.24 10.76 -1.93
N MET A 41 3.37 9.76 -1.73
CA MET A 41 2.62 9.14 -2.82
C MET A 41 1.83 10.18 -3.63
N HIS A 42 1.24 11.18 -2.95
CA HIS A 42 0.52 12.28 -3.61
C HIS A 42 1.42 13.13 -4.51
N HIS A 43 2.61 13.47 -4.05
CA HIS A 43 3.55 14.29 -4.83
C HIS A 43 4.23 13.52 -5.96
N SER A 44 4.17 12.19 -5.95
CA SER A 44 4.71 11.34 -7.01
C SER A 44 3.84 11.30 -8.27
N LYS A 45 2.60 11.80 -8.20
CA LYS A 45 1.67 11.83 -9.33
C LYS A 45 2.27 12.64 -10.50
N GLY A 46 2.33 12.02 -11.68
CA GLY A 46 2.91 12.62 -12.90
C GLY A 46 4.42 12.55 -12.99
N LEU A 47 5.11 12.03 -11.97
CA LEU A 47 6.56 11.77 -12.01
C LEU A 47 6.80 10.30 -12.33
N GLU A 48 8.01 9.99 -12.83
CA GLU A 48 8.43 8.61 -13.12
C GLU A 48 9.91 8.45 -12.78
N TYR A 49 10.26 7.28 -12.22
CA TYR A 49 11.60 6.96 -11.75
C TYR A 49 12.02 5.59 -12.26
N GLN A 50 13.32 5.39 -12.46
CA GLN A 50 13.84 4.08 -12.86
C GLN A 50 13.55 3.01 -11.81
N ILE A 51 13.77 3.36 -10.55
CA ILE A 51 13.56 2.47 -9.40
C ILE A 51 12.73 3.21 -8.37
N VAL A 52 11.72 2.56 -7.84
CA VAL A 52 10.87 3.10 -6.77
C VAL A 52 10.95 2.20 -5.54
N PHE A 53 11.11 2.82 -4.39
CA PHE A 53 11.03 2.18 -3.08
C PHE A 53 9.81 2.73 -2.34
N ILE A 54 8.80 1.89 -2.11
CA ILE A 54 7.67 2.21 -1.24
C ILE A 54 8.03 1.68 0.15
N VAL A 55 8.15 2.58 1.10
CA VAL A 55 8.48 2.24 2.50
C VAL A 55 7.24 2.32 3.39
N ASP A 56 7.31 1.70 4.57
CA ASP A 56 6.21 1.69 5.55
C ASP A 56 4.85 1.20 4.98
N ALA A 57 4.89 0.19 4.11
CA ALA A 57 3.67 -0.43 3.58
C ALA A 57 3.01 -1.32 4.65
N ASN A 58 2.59 -0.68 5.74
CA ASN A 58 1.97 -1.30 6.91
C ASN A 58 0.54 -0.79 7.12
N GLU A 59 -0.33 -1.63 7.67
CA GLU A 59 -1.64 -1.19 8.19
C GLU A 59 -1.46 0.00 9.13
N THR A 60 -2.41 0.93 9.14
CA THR A 60 -2.40 2.20 9.88
C THR A 60 -1.47 3.29 9.32
N VAL A 61 -0.56 2.94 8.42
CA VAL A 61 0.28 3.87 7.66
C VAL A 61 -0.19 3.93 6.20
N THR A 62 -0.37 2.79 5.57
CA THR A 62 -0.89 2.63 4.20
C THR A 62 -1.79 1.38 4.17
N PRO A 63 -3.13 1.49 4.25
CA PRO A 63 -3.91 2.73 4.39
C PRO A 63 -3.67 3.47 5.69
N HIS A 64 -3.87 4.80 5.64
CA HIS A 64 -3.72 5.64 6.82
C HIS A 64 -4.79 5.30 7.88
N HIS A 65 -4.44 5.40 9.16
CA HIS A 65 -5.33 5.01 10.28
C HIS A 65 -6.66 5.79 10.35
N LYS A 66 -6.77 6.93 9.64
CA LYS A 66 -8.01 7.71 9.55
C LYS A 66 -8.92 7.28 8.40
N ALA A 67 -8.45 6.43 7.50
CA ALA A 67 -9.25 5.86 6.43
C ALA A 67 -10.15 4.76 7.01
N LEU A 68 -11.33 5.14 7.51
CA LEU A 68 -12.25 4.24 8.20
C LEU A 68 -13.39 3.76 7.29
N LEU A 69 -13.79 4.56 6.31
CA LEU A 69 -14.84 4.22 5.37
C LEU A 69 -14.28 3.47 4.16
N ASP A 70 -15.07 2.64 3.55
CA ASP A 70 -14.68 1.91 2.33
C ASP A 70 -14.21 2.87 1.22
N ALA A 71 -14.86 4.03 1.09
CA ALA A 71 -14.46 5.06 0.12
C ALA A 71 -13.06 5.62 0.39
N ASP A 72 -12.71 5.83 1.66
CA ASP A 72 -11.38 6.32 2.05
C ASP A 72 -10.31 5.26 1.77
N ILE A 73 -10.63 3.99 2.07
CA ILE A 73 -9.75 2.84 1.77
C ILE A 73 -9.50 2.72 0.26
N GLU A 74 -10.55 2.93 -0.56
CA GLU A 74 -10.42 2.90 -2.02
C GLU A 74 -9.55 4.05 -2.55
N GLU A 75 -9.65 5.23 -1.96
CA GLU A 75 -8.79 6.35 -2.33
C GLU A 75 -7.31 6.08 -1.96
N GLU A 76 -7.04 5.57 -0.77
CA GLU A 76 -5.71 5.13 -0.34
C GLU A 76 -5.16 4.02 -1.25
N ARG A 77 -6.01 3.08 -1.70
CA ARG A 77 -5.63 2.03 -2.66
C ARG A 77 -5.23 2.62 -4.01
N ARG A 78 -5.98 3.62 -4.51
CA ARG A 78 -5.64 4.31 -5.76
C ARG A 78 -4.30 5.04 -5.64
N MET A 79 -4.06 5.69 -4.50
CA MET A 79 -2.79 6.36 -4.23
C MET A 79 -1.62 5.38 -4.18
N PHE A 80 -1.81 4.23 -3.54
CA PHE A 80 -0.81 3.16 -3.51
C PHE A 80 -0.52 2.63 -4.92
N TYR A 81 -1.56 2.39 -5.72
CA TYR A 81 -1.42 1.99 -7.13
C TYR A 81 -0.66 3.05 -7.95
N VAL A 82 -0.99 4.33 -7.78
CA VAL A 82 -0.27 5.43 -8.44
C VAL A 82 1.21 5.40 -8.08
N ALA A 83 1.55 5.23 -6.80
CA ALA A 83 2.94 5.14 -6.36
C ALA A 83 3.69 3.95 -6.99
N MET A 84 3.05 2.79 -7.09
CA MET A 84 3.63 1.62 -7.75
C MET A 84 3.91 1.87 -9.24
N THR A 85 2.98 2.52 -9.93
CA THR A 85 3.11 2.81 -11.37
C THR A 85 4.14 3.90 -11.69
N ARG A 86 4.76 4.50 -10.68
CA ARG A 86 5.88 5.45 -10.89
C ARG A 86 7.18 4.75 -11.26
N ALA A 87 7.28 3.44 -11.04
CA ALA A 87 8.46 2.66 -11.36
C ALA A 87 8.51 2.30 -12.85
N LYS A 88 9.61 2.67 -13.52
CA LYS A 88 9.87 2.28 -14.93
C LYS A 88 10.46 0.88 -15.04
N SER A 89 11.37 0.50 -14.14
CA SER A 89 12.10 -0.77 -14.25
C SER A 89 12.00 -1.65 -13.01
N ARG A 90 12.05 -1.08 -11.81
CA ARG A 90 12.03 -1.83 -10.56
C ARG A 90 11.17 -1.17 -9.50
N LEU A 91 10.37 -1.98 -8.84
CA LEU A 91 9.56 -1.59 -7.69
C LEU A 91 9.96 -2.44 -6.49
N HIS A 92 10.26 -1.79 -5.38
CA HIS A 92 10.51 -2.44 -4.10
C HIS A 92 9.50 -1.93 -3.08
N ILE A 93 8.81 -2.84 -2.40
CA ILE A 93 7.84 -2.52 -1.37
C ILE A 93 8.34 -3.09 -0.06
N PHE A 94 8.46 -2.22 0.95
CA PHE A 94 8.95 -2.58 2.27
C PHE A 94 7.87 -2.39 3.33
N PHE A 95 7.75 -3.37 4.19
CA PHE A 95 6.95 -3.28 5.40
C PHE A 95 7.78 -3.71 6.61
N LEU A 96 7.46 -3.15 7.76
CA LEU A 96 8.11 -3.45 9.02
C LEU A 96 7.35 -4.56 9.73
N LYS A 97 8.07 -5.48 10.36
CA LYS A 97 7.48 -6.47 11.27
C LYS A 97 7.24 -5.90 12.65
N GLU A 98 8.05 -4.91 13.01
CA GLU A 98 8.00 -4.26 14.32
C GLU A 98 8.45 -2.79 14.18
N ARG A 99 7.86 -1.92 14.98
CA ARG A 99 8.25 -0.51 15.12
C ARG A 99 8.19 -0.09 16.59
N TYR A 100 9.31 0.37 17.14
CA TYR A 100 9.43 0.78 18.56
C TYR A 100 8.93 -0.28 19.55
N GLY A 101 9.32 -1.57 19.35
CA GLY A 101 8.90 -2.68 20.20
C GLY A 101 7.44 -3.11 20.04
N ARG A 102 6.71 -2.58 19.04
CA ARG A 102 5.33 -2.96 18.76
C ARG A 102 5.23 -3.71 17.42
N PRO A 103 4.55 -4.85 17.39
CA PRO A 103 4.36 -5.60 16.15
C PRO A 103 3.56 -4.77 15.14
N MET A 104 3.97 -4.82 13.89
CA MET A 104 3.32 -4.16 12.77
C MET A 104 2.73 -5.20 11.82
N VAL A 105 1.57 -4.87 11.26
CA VAL A 105 0.90 -5.72 10.27
C VAL A 105 1.20 -5.18 8.86
N MET A 106 1.49 -6.08 7.93
CA MET A 106 1.67 -5.73 6.52
C MET A 106 0.39 -5.11 5.95
N SER A 107 0.54 -4.10 5.12
CA SER A 107 -0.57 -3.44 4.43
C SER A 107 -1.42 -4.46 3.65
N ARG A 108 -2.75 -4.32 3.76
CA ARG A 108 -3.72 -5.08 2.94
C ARG A 108 -3.47 -4.93 1.45
N PHE A 109 -2.99 -3.77 1.00
CA PHE A 109 -2.70 -3.51 -0.41
C PHE A 109 -1.53 -4.36 -0.91
N VAL A 110 -0.52 -4.60 -0.07
CA VAL A 110 0.57 -5.54 -0.39
C VAL A 110 0.03 -6.96 -0.45
N GLY A 111 -0.83 -7.34 0.51
CA GLY A 111 -1.50 -8.63 0.49
C GLY A 111 -2.31 -8.87 -0.78
N GLU A 112 -3.03 -7.86 -1.27
CA GLU A 112 -3.80 -7.92 -2.52
C GLU A 112 -2.93 -8.21 -3.74
N ILE A 113 -1.70 -7.69 -3.78
CA ILE A 113 -0.75 -7.91 -4.89
C ILE A 113 -0.15 -9.32 -4.82
N LEU A 114 0.16 -9.80 -3.61
CA LEU A 114 0.79 -11.10 -3.42
C LEU A 114 -0.16 -12.27 -3.64
N VAL A 115 -1.47 -12.02 -3.61
CA VAL A 115 -2.50 -13.05 -3.78
C VAL A 115 -2.73 -13.28 -5.27
N ASP A 116 -2.18 -14.35 -5.80
CA ASP A 116 -2.66 -14.91 -7.06
C ASP A 116 -3.99 -15.65 -6.79
N ARG A 117 -5.09 -14.91 -6.94
CA ARG A 117 -6.44 -15.47 -6.78
C ARG A 117 -6.73 -16.59 -7.77
N ASN A 118 -6.06 -16.60 -8.92
CA ASN A 118 -6.23 -17.64 -9.95
C ASN A 118 -5.55 -18.95 -9.55
N ALA A 119 -4.61 -18.89 -8.62
CA ALA A 119 -3.96 -20.08 -8.08
C ALA A 119 -4.86 -20.91 -7.16
N VAL A 120 -6.00 -20.35 -6.72
CA VAL A 120 -6.92 -20.99 -5.78
C VAL A 120 -8.20 -21.38 -6.49
N LYS A 121 -8.45 -22.68 -6.66
CA LYS A 121 -9.62 -23.21 -7.41
C LYS A 121 -10.37 -24.26 -6.58
N PRO A 122 -11.70 -24.39 -6.80
CA PRO A 122 -12.46 -25.50 -6.24
C PRO A 122 -11.84 -26.86 -6.59
N GLY A 123 -11.88 -27.80 -5.66
CA GLY A 123 -11.31 -29.14 -5.80
C GLY A 123 -9.85 -29.25 -5.34
N MET A 124 -9.13 -28.15 -5.16
CA MET A 124 -7.72 -28.19 -4.71
C MET A 124 -7.61 -28.58 -3.24
N ARG A 125 -6.56 -29.36 -2.93
CA ARG A 125 -6.20 -29.66 -1.55
C ARG A 125 -5.34 -28.56 -0.96
N VAL A 126 -5.63 -28.23 0.29
CA VAL A 126 -4.96 -27.18 1.02
C VAL A 126 -4.63 -27.60 2.44
N GLN A 127 -3.62 -26.99 3.00
CA GLN A 127 -3.25 -27.13 4.41
C GLN A 127 -3.45 -25.78 5.11
N HIS A 128 -4.37 -25.73 6.06
CA HIS A 128 -4.58 -24.55 6.90
C HIS A 128 -3.84 -24.73 8.22
N GLN A 129 -3.18 -23.67 8.71
CA GLN A 129 -2.38 -23.73 9.93
C GLN A 129 -3.17 -24.23 11.16
N THR A 130 -4.39 -23.76 11.32
CA THR A 130 -5.25 -24.08 12.49
C THR A 130 -6.12 -25.30 12.26
N TYR A 131 -6.73 -25.44 11.07
CA TYR A 131 -7.76 -26.46 10.81
C TYR A 131 -7.24 -27.72 10.14
N GLY A 132 -5.95 -27.71 9.72
CA GLY A 132 -5.33 -28.86 9.06
C GLY A 132 -5.66 -28.97 7.57
N ALA A 133 -5.58 -30.20 7.04
CA ALA A 133 -5.85 -30.49 5.64
C ALA A 133 -7.34 -30.35 5.30
N GLY A 134 -7.61 -29.94 4.07
CA GLY A 134 -8.98 -29.80 3.55
C GLY A 134 -9.02 -29.67 2.05
N VAL A 135 -10.24 -29.64 1.52
CA VAL A 135 -10.52 -29.47 0.09
C VAL A 135 -11.36 -28.22 -0.11
N ILE A 136 -10.95 -27.38 -1.04
CA ILE A 136 -11.68 -26.19 -1.44
C ILE A 136 -12.98 -26.59 -2.13
N LYS A 137 -14.11 -26.12 -1.64
CA LYS A 137 -15.43 -26.36 -2.21
C LYS A 137 -15.88 -25.22 -3.12
N GLU A 138 -15.65 -24.00 -2.68
CA GLU A 138 -16.09 -22.80 -3.37
C GLU A 138 -15.07 -21.67 -3.19
N VAL A 139 -14.92 -20.85 -4.21
CA VAL A 139 -14.09 -19.63 -4.19
C VAL A 139 -14.94 -18.48 -4.72
N THR A 140 -15.04 -17.42 -3.94
CA THR A 140 -15.67 -16.15 -4.32
C THR A 140 -14.64 -15.02 -4.24
N ASP A 141 -15.00 -13.81 -4.66
CA ASP A 141 -14.08 -12.66 -4.62
C ASP A 141 -13.52 -12.34 -3.24
N LYS A 142 -14.27 -12.65 -2.18
CA LYS A 142 -13.91 -12.31 -0.79
C LYS A 142 -13.68 -13.52 0.10
N ALA A 143 -14.19 -14.70 -0.29
CA ALA A 143 -14.20 -15.84 0.60
C ALA A 143 -13.89 -17.15 -0.11
N ILE A 144 -13.33 -18.07 0.67
CA ILE A 144 -13.09 -19.46 0.29
C ILE A 144 -13.84 -20.36 1.26
N VAL A 145 -14.53 -21.35 0.73
CA VAL A 145 -15.19 -22.39 1.52
C VAL A 145 -14.34 -23.64 1.46
N ILE A 146 -13.89 -24.10 2.61
CA ILE A 146 -13.01 -25.28 2.72
C ILE A 146 -13.70 -26.32 3.60
N ARG A 147 -13.79 -27.55 3.11
CA ARG A 147 -14.17 -28.71 3.90
C ARG A 147 -12.91 -29.34 4.48
N PHE A 148 -12.77 -29.23 5.79
CA PHE A 148 -11.60 -29.76 6.51
C PHE A 148 -11.78 -31.20 6.90
N ASP A 149 -10.75 -32.02 6.68
CA ASP A 149 -10.78 -33.46 6.92
C ASP A 149 -10.94 -33.79 8.40
N LYS A 150 -10.16 -33.08 9.26
CA LYS A 150 -10.10 -33.34 10.71
C LYS A 150 -11.40 -33.01 11.44
N ILE A 151 -12.00 -31.87 11.12
CA ILE A 151 -13.23 -31.40 11.81
C ILE A 151 -14.51 -31.83 11.08
N ARG A 152 -14.39 -32.39 9.87
CA ARG A 152 -15.49 -32.78 8.99
C ARG A 152 -16.55 -31.70 8.74
N GLN A 153 -16.15 -30.43 8.85
CA GLN A 153 -17.00 -29.26 8.68
C GLN A 153 -16.48 -28.37 7.57
N GLU A 154 -17.41 -27.65 6.95
CA GLU A 154 -17.09 -26.57 6.03
C GLU A 154 -16.91 -25.27 6.80
N LYS A 155 -15.87 -24.53 6.47
CA LYS A 155 -15.62 -23.19 7.00
C LYS A 155 -15.49 -22.21 5.85
N LYS A 156 -16.20 -21.10 5.99
CA LYS A 156 -16.06 -19.95 5.10
C LYS A 156 -15.01 -19.03 5.71
N LEU A 157 -13.92 -18.83 5.00
CA LEU A 157 -12.78 -18.02 5.45
C LEU A 157 -12.57 -16.87 4.48
N ASP A 158 -12.06 -15.76 4.98
CA ASP A 158 -11.61 -14.67 4.14
C ASP A 158 -10.36 -15.13 3.36
N ILE A 159 -10.46 -15.16 2.03
CA ILE A 159 -9.39 -15.66 1.16
C ILE A 159 -8.15 -14.79 1.27
N GLN A 160 -8.33 -13.47 1.29
CA GLN A 160 -7.23 -12.53 1.36
C GLN A 160 -6.50 -12.63 2.70
N PHE A 161 -7.24 -12.67 3.80
CA PHE A 161 -6.68 -12.84 5.12
C PHE A 161 -5.86 -14.15 5.23
N CYS A 162 -6.40 -15.26 4.71
CA CYS A 162 -5.72 -16.55 4.74
C CYS A 162 -4.41 -16.56 3.93
N LEU A 163 -4.39 -15.95 2.77
CA LEU A 163 -3.22 -15.92 1.89
C LEU A 163 -2.18 -14.91 2.36
N THR A 164 -2.61 -13.70 2.75
CA THR A 164 -1.71 -12.66 3.28
C THR A 164 -0.98 -13.11 4.55
N ASN A 165 -1.67 -13.80 5.44
CA ASN A 165 -1.08 -14.30 6.69
C ASN A 165 -0.47 -15.71 6.53
N GLN A 166 -0.35 -16.21 5.31
CA GLN A 166 0.19 -17.55 5.00
C GLN A 166 -0.48 -18.68 5.80
N LEU A 167 -1.77 -18.48 6.16
CA LEU A 167 -2.53 -19.50 6.89
C LEU A 167 -2.91 -20.70 6.02
N LEU A 168 -2.87 -20.53 4.71
CA LEU A 168 -3.25 -21.51 3.72
C LEU A 168 -2.05 -21.84 2.81
N LYS A 169 -1.70 -23.11 2.71
CA LYS A 169 -0.73 -23.62 1.74
C LYS A 169 -1.46 -24.53 0.75
N ILE A 170 -1.28 -24.27 -0.53
CA ILE A 170 -1.81 -25.15 -1.59
C ILE A 170 -0.91 -26.38 -1.63
N GLN A 171 -1.52 -27.56 -1.61
CA GLN A 171 -0.81 -28.82 -1.82
C GLN A 171 -0.88 -29.12 -3.32
N SER A 172 0.27 -29.13 -3.96
CA SER A 172 0.42 -29.57 -5.36
C SER A 172 0.18 -31.09 -5.49
#